data_4e15e75426a03aef5901308119f57267
#
_entry.id   4e15e75426a03aef5901308119f57267
#
_cell.length_a   1.000
_cell.length_b   1.000
_cell.length_c   1.000
_cell.angle_alpha   90.00
_cell.angle_beta   90.00
_cell.angle_gamma   90.00
#
_symmetry.space_group_name_H-M   'P 1'
#
loop_
_entity.id
_entity.type
_entity.pdbx_description
1 polymer ?
#
loop_
_entity_poly.entity_id
_entity_poly.type
_entity_poly.pdbx_seq_one_letter_code
_entity_poly.pdbx_strand_id
1 'polypeptide(L)'
;MPLLTARMLNALSIDVEDYFHVEAFATRVSPGDWITFIPRVEKNVSLILEILAKNETRATFFVLGWIAELFPKLVRQIAEAGHEIGCHGYAHQLIQRQSPEAFRKDVRMARQLLMDQVQKPVHCYRAPSFSITKATLWALDILEEEGFKIDSSIFPVRHDLYGMPESDRFPHWRNRILEFPPTTIRRANNNFGVAGGGYLRLLPYGITRWAIRQVNEVEEQPAMVYFHPWELDPEQPRIAAPFRSRFRHYTNLDGMQRKVECLLSDFRFGSVSEVCKCLTTIDPVTH
;
A
#
# COMPACT_ATOMS: atom_id res chain seq x y z
N MET A 1 -7.84 16.31 35.08
CA MET A 1 -8.18 15.85 33.72
C MET A 1 -6.87 15.46 33.04
N PRO A 2 -6.64 14.21 32.66
CA PRO A 2 -5.47 13.89 31.88
C PRO A 2 -5.64 14.60 30.52
N LEU A 3 -4.62 15.35 30.11
CA LEU A 3 -4.48 15.89 28.75
C LEU A 3 -4.75 14.73 27.81
N LEU A 4 -5.75 14.87 26.93
CA LEU A 4 -5.95 14.00 25.79
C LEU A 4 -4.67 14.10 24.95
N THR A 5 -3.73 13.20 25.15
CA THR A 5 -2.59 13.03 24.26
C THR A 5 -3.18 12.79 22.89
N ALA A 6 -2.90 13.68 21.94
CA ALA A 6 -3.38 13.55 20.58
C ALA A 6 -3.01 12.15 20.09
N ARG A 7 -4.02 11.33 19.74
CA ARG A 7 -3.77 9.98 19.21
C ARG A 7 -2.82 10.06 18.04
N MET A 8 -1.79 9.19 17.98
CA MET A 8 -0.85 9.10 16.88
C MET A 8 -1.57 9.06 15.54
N LEU A 9 -1.13 9.86 14.57
CA LEU A 9 -1.62 9.80 13.20
C LEU A 9 -0.88 8.68 12.48
N ASN A 10 -1.61 7.67 12.02
CA ASN A 10 -1.11 6.53 11.27
C ASN A 10 -1.33 6.73 9.76
N ALA A 11 -0.57 6.07 8.93
CA ALA A 11 -0.77 6.07 7.49
C ALA A 11 -1.73 4.96 7.06
N LEU A 12 -2.71 5.32 6.22
CA LEU A 12 -3.58 4.37 5.54
C LEU A 12 -3.30 4.41 4.05
N SER A 13 -3.14 3.26 3.44
CA SER A 13 -2.96 3.15 2.00
C SER A 13 -3.79 2.04 1.38
N ILE A 14 -4.18 2.25 0.15
CA ILE A 14 -4.95 1.32 -0.67
C ILE A 14 -4.17 1.07 -1.95
N ASP A 15 -3.82 -0.19 -2.21
CA ASP A 15 -3.17 -0.59 -3.45
C ASP A 15 -4.28 -0.90 -4.46
N VAL A 16 -4.47 0.02 -5.42
CA VAL A 16 -5.60 -0.02 -6.37
C VAL A 16 -5.33 -1.04 -7.44
N GLU A 17 -5.72 -2.26 -7.13
CA GLU A 17 -5.63 -3.45 -7.95
C GLU A 17 -7.00 -4.11 -8.08
N ASP A 18 -7.19 -4.88 -9.15
CA ASP A 18 -8.30 -5.82 -9.24
C ASP A 18 -7.85 -7.23 -8.85
N TYR A 19 -8.80 -8.13 -8.57
CA TYR A 19 -8.56 -9.50 -8.08
C TYR A 19 -7.66 -10.35 -8.99
N PHE A 20 -7.54 -9.99 -10.26
CA PHE A 20 -6.72 -10.71 -11.24
C PHE A 20 -5.29 -10.16 -11.39
N HIS A 21 -4.95 -9.02 -10.78
CA HIS A 21 -3.59 -8.47 -10.81
C HIS A 21 -2.64 -9.16 -9.82
N VAL A 22 -3.18 -9.92 -8.88
CA VAL A 22 -2.45 -10.46 -7.73
C VAL A 22 -1.35 -11.44 -8.17
N GLU A 23 -0.13 -11.24 -7.68
CA GLU A 23 1.03 -12.11 -7.99
C GLU A 23 0.75 -13.60 -7.70
N ALA A 24 -0.14 -13.91 -6.75
CA ALA A 24 -0.56 -15.29 -6.48
C ALA A 24 -1.18 -16.02 -7.68
N PHE A 25 -1.61 -15.28 -8.70
CA PHE A 25 -2.19 -15.80 -9.93
C PHE A 25 -1.32 -15.59 -11.17
N ALA A 26 -0.15 -14.98 -11.05
CA ALA A 26 0.74 -14.64 -12.18
C ALA A 26 1.14 -15.83 -13.06
N THR A 27 1.09 -17.07 -12.55
CA THR A 27 1.32 -18.29 -13.34
C THR A 27 0.11 -18.71 -14.19
N ARG A 28 -1.05 -18.08 -14.02
CA ARG A 28 -2.32 -18.41 -14.68
C ARG A 28 -2.93 -17.24 -15.43
N VAL A 29 -2.58 -16.03 -15.03
CA VAL A 29 -3.10 -14.79 -15.58
C VAL A 29 -1.91 -13.93 -15.96
N SER A 30 -1.73 -13.71 -17.25
CA SER A 30 -0.70 -12.78 -17.75
C SER A 30 -1.27 -11.35 -17.86
N PRO A 31 -0.44 -10.31 -17.88
CA PRO A 31 -0.92 -8.94 -18.13
C PRO A 31 -1.73 -8.77 -19.43
N GLY A 32 -1.45 -9.58 -20.46
CA GLY A 32 -2.21 -9.58 -21.70
C GLY A 32 -3.64 -10.12 -21.56
N ASP A 33 -3.90 -10.92 -20.52
CA ASP A 33 -5.22 -11.50 -20.26
C ASP A 33 -6.14 -10.56 -19.48
N TRP A 34 -5.61 -9.52 -18.81
CA TRP A 34 -6.37 -8.66 -17.90
C TRP A 34 -7.62 -8.04 -18.52
N ILE A 35 -7.53 -7.65 -19.80
CA ILE A 35 -8.65 -7.06 -20.53
C ILE A 35 -9.83 -8.04 -20.73
N THR A 36 -9.61 -9.34 -20.53
CA THR A 36 -10.66 -10.36 -20.66
C THR A 36 -11.44 -10.59 -19.36
N PHE A 37 -10.92 -10.10 -18.24
CA PHE A 37 -11.58 -10.24 -16.94
C PHE A 37 -12.63 -9.14 -16.74
N ILE A 38 -13.68 -9.46 -15.98
CA ILE A 38 -14.69 -8.48 -15.59
C ILE A 38 -14.12 -7.64 -14.45
N PRO A 39 -13.88 -6.33 -14.66
CA PRO A 39 -13.29 -5.49 -13.63
C PRO A 39 -14.28 -5.25 -12.48
N ARG A 40 -13.74 -5.21 -11.27
CA ARG A 40 -14.48 -4.94 -10.03
C ARG A 40 -13.94 -3.72 -9.28
N VAL A 41 -12.82 -3.18 -9.76
CA VAL A 41 -12.08 -2.10 -9.08
C VAL A 41 -12.93 -0.85 -8.84
N GLU A 42 -13.74 -0.41 -9.82
CA GLU A 42 -14.58 0.80 -9.65
C GLU A 42 -15.60 0.62 -8.52
N LYS A 43 -16.34 -0.51 -8.51
CA LYS A 43 -17.30 -0.84 -7.44
C LYS A 43 -16.62 -0.88 -6.07
N ASN A 44 -15.49 -1.55 -5.99
CA ASN A 44 -14.78 -1.78 -4.74
C ASN A 44 -14.14 -0.50 -4.20
N VAL A 45 -13.56 0.33 -5.06
CA VAL A 45 -13.03 1.64 -4.67
C VAL A 45 -14.17 2.58 -4.23
N SER A 46 -15.31 2.58 -4.91
CA SER A 46 -16.48 3.38 -4.49
C SER A 46 -16.93 3.02 -3.07
N LEU A 47 -16.98 1.73 -2.73
CA LEU A 47 -17.28 1.27 -1.37
C LEU A 47 -16.23 1.78 -0.36
N ILE A 48 -14.94 1.73 -0.73
CA ILE A 48 -13.86 2.24 0.15
C ILE A 48 -14.02 3.74 0.38
N LEU A 49 -14.29 4.52 -0.67
CA LEU A 49 -14.49 5.96 -0.56
C LEU A 49 -15.67 6.30 0.37
N GLU A 50 -16.76 5.55 0.29
CA GLU A 50 -17.90 5.70 1.22
C GLU A 50 -17.51 5.42 2.67
N ILE A 51 -16.75 4.35 2.92
CA ILE A 51 -16.27 4.00 4.26
C ILE A 51 -15.34 5.10 4.80
N LEU A 52 -14.40 5.59 3.99
CA LEU A 52 -13.47 6.64 4.39
C LEU A 52 -14.17 7.97 4.64
N ALA A 53 -15.14 8.34 3.81
CA ALA A 53 -15.94 9.55 3.98
C ALA A 53 -16.74 9.53 5.29
N LYS A 54 -17.39 8.40 5.63
CA LYS A 54 -18.13 8.23 6.91
C LYS A 54 -17.23 8.39 8.14
N ASN A 55 -15.94 8.11 8.02
CA ASN A 55 -14.97 8.19 9.11
C ASN A 55 -14.07 9.43 9.00
N GLU A 56 -14.35 10.37 8.11
CA GLU A 56 -13.58 11.61 7.88
C GLU A 56 -12.07 11.33 7.72
N THR A 57 -11.75 10.20 7.10
CA THR A 57 -10.38 9.69 6.99
C THR A 57 -9.84 9.89 5.59
N ARG A 58 -8.60 10.40 5.50
CA ARG A 58 -7.84 10.44 4.25
C ARG A 58 -6.88 9.26 4.16
N ALA A 59 -6.53 8.89 2.94
CA ALA A 59 -5.62 7.80 2.65
C ALA A 59 -4.80 8.08 1.38
N THR A 60 -3.76 7.30 1.16
CA THR A 60 -3.02 7.26 -0.10
C THR A 60 -3.49 6.06 -0.93
N PHE A 61 -3.87 6.31 -2.17
CA PHE A 61 -4.23 5.29 -3.14
C PHE A 61 -3.07 5.10 -4.10
N PHE A 62 -2.36 3.98 -3.99
CA PHE A 62 -1.32 3.59 -4.94
C PHE A 62 -1.98 2.94 -6.15
N VAL A 63 -2.01 3.66 -7.26
CA VAL A 63 -2.77 3.28 -8.45
C VAL A 63 -1.84 2.71 -9.51
N LEU A 64 -2.22 1.56 -10.07
CA LEU A 64 -1.57 1.00 -11.27
C LEU A 64 -1.83 1.89 -12.49
N GLY A 65 -0.80 2.12 -13.29
CA GLY A 65 -0.94 2.86 -14.55
C GLY A 65 -1.96 2.22 -15.50
N TRP A 66 -2.02 0.88 -15.57
CA TRP A 66 -3.02 0.14 -16.33
C TRP A 66 -4.46 0.48 -15.88
N ILE A 67 -4.70 0.58 -14.57
CA ILE A 67 -6.01 1.00 -14.03
C ILE A 67 -6.28 2.46 -14.40
N ALA A 68 -5.28 3.33 -14.24
CA ALA A 68 -5.42 4.74 -14.57
C ALA A 68 -5.75 4.97 -16.05
N GLU A 69 -5.18 4.17 -16.95
CA GLU A 69 -5.46 4.24 -18.39
C GLU A 69 -6.89 3.84 -18.72
N LEU A 70 -7.38 2.75 -18.15
CA LEU A 70 -8.71 2.22 -18.46
C LEU A 70 -9.84 2.91 -17.67
N PHE A 71 -9.55 3.40 -16.48
CA PHE A 71 -10.52 3.99 -15.56
C PHE A 71 -10.12 5.41 -15.11
N PRO A 72 -9.89 6.36 -16.03
CA PRO A 72 -9.41 7.71 -15.67
C PRO A 72 -10.40 8.49 -14.79
N LYS A 73 -11.68 8.17 -14.85
CA LYS A 73 -12.71 8.78 -13.98
C LYS A 73 -12.54 8.33 -12.53
N LEU A 74 -12.14 7.08 -12.31
CA LEU A 74 -11.91 6.53 -10.98
C LEU A 74 -10.76 7.27 -10.26
N VAL A 75 -9.66 7.52 -10.96
CA VAL A 75 -8.50 8.25 -10.40
C VAL A 75 -8.88 9.67 -10.00
N ARG A 76 -9.63 10.37 -10.86
CA ARG A 76 -10.15 11.71 -10.55
C ARG A 76 -11.08 11.69 -9.35
N GLN A 77 -12.01 10.72 -9.29
CA GLN A 77 -12.94 10.57 -8.16
C GLN A 77 -12.20 10.40 -6.82
N ILE A 78 -11.13 9.58 -6.79
CA ILE A 78 -10.29 9.42 -5.59
C ILE A 78 -9.65 10.76 -5.20
N ALA A 79 -9.07 11.48 -6.15
CA ALA A 79 -8.39 12.75 -5.90
C ALA A 79 -9.37 13.88 -5.49
N GLU A 80 -10.57 13.94 -6.09
CA GLU A 80 -11.64 14.89 -5.77
C GLU A 80 -12.24 14.64 -4.38
N ALA A 81 -12.27 13.38 -3.94
CA ALA A 81 -12.62 13.01 -2.56
C ALA A 81 -11.56 13.42 -1.52
N GLY A 82 -10.45 14.04 -1.95
CA GLY A 82 -9.40 14.57 -1.07
C GLY A 82 -8.34 13.57 -0.66
N HIS A 83 -8.28 12.42 -1.31
CA HIS A 83 -7.24 11.42 -1.05
C HIS A 83 -5.97 11.70 -1.85
N GLU A 84 -4.85 11.17 -1.39
CA GLU A 84 -3.57 11.25 -2.07
C GLU A 84 -3.48 10.15 -3.14
N ILE A 85 -2.96 10.50 -4.33
CA ILE A 85 -2.63 9.54 -5.37
C ILE A 85 -1.14 9.23 -5.28
N GLY A 86 -0.83 7.94 -5.15
CA GLY A 86 0.50 7.35 -5.29
C GLY A 86 0.59 6.49 -6.54
N CYS A 87 1.80 6.17 -6.97
CA CYS A 87 2.08 5.32 -8.12
C CYS A 87 2.39 3.88 -7.68
N HIS A 88 1.76 2.90 -8.35
CA HIS A 88 2.00 1.46 -8.12
C HIS A 88 2.69 0.76 -9.30
N GLY A 89 3.48 1.51 -10.11
CA GLY A 89 3.95 1.07 -11.41
C GLY A 89 2.83 1.04 -12.44
N TYR A 90 3.15 0.58 -13.67
CA TYR A 90 2.15 0.50 -14.73
C TYR A 90 1.51 -0.89 -14.82
N ALA A 91 2.32 -1.94 -14.92
CA ALA A 91 1.89 -3.30 -15.26
C ALA A 91 2.02 -4.32 -14.11
N HIS A 92 2.05 -3.88 -12.87
CA HIS A 92 2.20 -4.74 -11.68
C HIS A 92 3.38 -5.74 -11.77
N GLN A 93 4.48 -5.33 -12.41
CA GLN A 93 5.66 -6.18 -12.55
C GLN A 93 6.56 -6.10 -11.33
N LEU A 94 6.99 -7.26 -10.82
CA LEU A 94 7.99 -7.33 -9.76
C LEU A 94 9.30 -6.69 -10.20
N ILE A 95 9.95 -5.91 -9.34
CA ILE A 95 11.17 -5.17 -9.67
C ILE A 95 12.30 -6.12 -10.09
N GLN A 96 12.43 -7.27 -9.45
CA GLN A 96 13.45 -8.28 -9.79
C GLN A 96 13.26 -8.93 -11.19
N ARG A 97 12.14 -8.69 -11.86
CA ARG A 97 11.87 -9.16 -13.24
C ARG A 97 12.11 -8.08 -14.28
N GLN A 98 12.59 -6.92 -13.87
CA GLN A 98 12.80 -5.77 -14.75
C GLN A 98 14.29 -5.40 -14.80
N SER A 99 14.74 -4.89 -15.96
CA SER A 99 15.98 -4.14 -16.01
C SER A 99 15.77 -2.72 -15.44
N PRO A 100 16.85 -2.02 -15.03
CA PRO A 100 16.74 -0.62 -14.59
C PRO A 100 16.06 0.28 -15.63
N GLU A 101 16.32 0.10 -16.91
CA GLU A 101 15.74 0.88 -18.01
C GLU A 101 14.25 0.57 -18.18
N ALA A 102 13.86 -0.71 -18.08
CA ALA A 102 12.46 -1.13 -18.16
C ALA A 102 11.67 -0.56 -16.97
N PHE A 103 12.23 -0.64 -15.76
CA PHE A 103 11.63 -0.07 -14.56
C PHE A 103 11.47 1.45 -14.67
N ARG A 104 12.51 2.17 -15.12
CA ARG A 104 12.43 3.62 -15.35
C ARG A 104 11.30 3.99 -16.32
N LYS A 105 11.17 3.25 -17.42
CA LYS A 105 10.11 3.48 -18.41
C LYS A 105 8.72 3.24 -17.78
N ASP A 106 8.56 2.16 -17.03
CA ASP A 106 7.31 1.78 -16.36
C ASP A 106 6.85 2.86 -15.38
N VAL A 107 7.72 3.27 -14.44
CA VAL A 107 7.35 4.24 -13.40
C VAL A 107 7.13 5.64 -13.96
N ARG A 108 7.94 6.07 -14.97
CA ARG A 108 7.78 7.36 -15.64
C ARG A 108 6.44 7.45 -16.35
N MET A 109 6.07 6.41 -17.11
CA MET A 109 4.80 6.35 -17.82
C MET A 109 3.62 6.36 -16.86
N ALA A 110 3.65 5.52 -15.83
CA ALA A 110 2.59 5.46 -14.83
C ALA A 110 2.44 6.80 -14.08
N ARG A 111 3.55 7.38 -13.62
CA ARG A 111 3.54 8.65 -12.90
C ARG A 111 2.99 9.80 -13.75
N GLN A 112 3.45 9.91 -15.01
CA GLN A 112 2.98 10.97 -15.92
C GLN A 112 1.47 10.85 -16.16
N LEU A 113 0.98 9.64 -16.43
CA LEU A 113 -0.44 9.38 -16.64
C LEU A 113 -1.29 9.80 -15.42
N LEU A 114 -0.85 9.44 -14.22
CA LEU A 114 -1.54 9.83 -12.99
C LEU A 114 -1.53 11.36 -12.79
N MET A 115 -0.39 12.01 -12.99
CA MET A 115 -0.27 13.47 -12.87
C MET A 115 -1.16 14.20 -13.87
N ASP A 116 -1.25 13.72 -15.10
CA ASP A 116 -2.10 14.32 -16.15
C ASP A 116 -3.59 14.20 -15.80
N GLN A 117 -3.98 13.13 -15.09
CA GLN A 117 -5.38 12.94 -14.70
C GLN A 117 -5.79 13.77 -13.50
N VAL A 118 -4.91 13.93 -12.50
CA VAL A 118 -5.25 14.62 -11.25
C VAL A 118 -4.75 16.06 -11.21
N GLN A 119 -3.96 16.52 -12.18
CA GLN A 119 -3.37 17.85 -12.28
C GLN A 119 -2.60 18.26 -10.99
N LYS A 120 -1.96 17.28 -10.35
CA LYS A 120 -1.17 17.44 -9.12
C LYS A 120 0.06 16.56 -9.19
N PRO A 121 1.16 16.94 -8.50
CA PRO A 121 2.34 16.08 -8.39
C PRO A 121 2.03 14.75 -7.70
N VAL A 122 2.61 13.66 -8.22
CA VAL A 122 2.59 12.34 -7.60
C VAL A 122 3.98 12.06 -7.05
N HIS A 123 4.10 11.98 -5.72
CA HIS A 123 5.39 11.89 -5.03
C HIS A 123 5.60 10.55 -4.30
N CYS A 124 4.52 9.79 -4.08
CA CYS A 124 4.57 8.52 -3.38
C CYS A 124 4.63 7.36 -4.38
N TYR A 125 5.48 6.38 -4.09
CA TYR A 125 5.58 5.13 -4.85
C TYR A 125 5.44 3.92 -3.93
N ARG A 126 4.88 2.84 -4.47
CA ARG A 126 4.91 1.50 -3.88
C ARG A 126 5.15 0.48 -4.98
N ALA A 127 6.17 -0.36 -4.80
CA ALA A 127 6.45 -1.45 -5.73
C ALA A 127 5.40 -2.55 -5.61
N PRO A 128 4.93 -3.10 -6.73
CA PRO A 128 4.09 -4.30 -6.74
C PRO A 128 4.67 -5.40 -5.84
N SER A 129 3.81 -5.94 -4.95
CA SER A 129 4.17 -7.00 -4.01
C SER A 129 5.38 -6.68 -3.12
N PHE A 130 5.64 -5.40 -2.81
CA PHE A 130 6.79 -4.97 -1.99
C PHE A 130 8.12 -5.50 -2.52
N SER A 131 8.30 -5.48 -3.83
CA SER A 131 9.40 -6.17 -4.54
C SER A 131 10.72 -5.40 -4.59
N ILE A 132 10.87 -4.29 -3.84
CA ILE A 132 12.18 -3.69 -3.58
C ILE A 132 12.84 -4.50 -2.45
N THR A 133 13.94 -5.17 -2.80
CA THR A 133 14.72 -6.03 -1.92
C THR A 133 16.19 -5.64 -1.98
N LYS A 134 17.04 -6.28 -1.21
CA LYS A 134 18.49 -6.01 -1.24
C LYS A 134 19.09 -6.08 -2.66
N ALA A 135 18.58 -6.96 -3.51
CA ALA A 135 19.05 -7.11 -4.89
C ALA A 135 18.55 -6.03 -5.85
N THR A 136 17.52 -5.29 -5.46
CA THR A 136 16.83 -4.30 -6.31
C THR A 136 16.83 -2.89 -5.71
N LEU A 137 17.72 -2.60 -4.75
CA LEU A 137 17.85 -1.27 -4.14
C LEU A 137 18.16 -0.16 -5.15
N TRP A 138 18.75 -0.48 -6.30
CA TRP A 138 18.95 0.44 -7.42
C TRP A 138 17.64 1.12 -7.89
N ALA A 139 16.50 0.50 -7.60
CA ALA A 139 15.21 1.07 -7.94
C ALA A 139 14.94 2.40 -7.21
N LEU A 140 15.45 2.57 -5.99
CA LEU A 140 15.29 3.80 -5.22
C LEU A 140 16.00 4.99 -5.88
N ASP A 141 17.19 4.77 -6.47
CA ASP A 141 17.92 5.82 -7.19
C ASP A 141 17.12 6.26 -8.43
N ILE A 142 16.52 5.32 -9.15
CA ILE A 142 15.64 5.62 -10.28
C ILE A 142 14.39 6.38 -9.83
N LEU A 143 13.77 5.97 -8.72
CA LEU A 143 12.59 6.67 -8.19
C LEU A 143 12.92 8.12 -7.81
N GLU A 144 14.09 8.36 -7.19
CA GLU A 144 14.57 9.71 -6.89
C GLU A 144 14.73 10.55 -8.17
N GLU A 145 15.42 10.01 -9.17
CA GLU A 145 15.62 10.67 -10.47
C GLU A 145 14.31 10.96 -11.22
N GLU A 146 13.33 10.07 -11.08
CA GLU A 146 11.99 10.27 -11.65
C GLU A 146 11.09 11.19 -10.81
N GLY A 147 11.61 11.75 -9.69
CA GLY A 147 10.97 12.79 -8.89
C GLY A 147 10.01 12.28 -7.82
N PHE A 148 10.08 11.00 -7.44
CA PHE A 148 9.44 10.49 -6.23
C PHE A 148 10.20 10.97 -4.98
N LYS A 149 9.50 11.11 -3.87
CA LYS A 149 10.06 11.57 -2.59
C LYS A 149 9.81 10.60 -1.45
N ILE A 150 8.77 9.79 -1.57
CA ILE A 150 8.36 8.82 -0.57
C ILE A 150 8.21 7.46 -1.27
N ASP A 151 8.82 6.45 -0.68
CA ASP A 151 8.64 5.05 -1.07
C ASP A 151 7.99 4.26 0.07
N SER A 152 7.22 3.26 -0.26
CA SER A 152 6.66 2.31 0.70
C SER A 152 6.72 0.91 0.13
N SER A 153 7.92 0.51 -0.30
CA SER A 153 8.14 -0.75 -1.01
C SER A 153 8.95 -1.77 -0.26
N ILE A 154 9.68 -1.35 0.79
CA ILE A 154 10.54 -2.26 1.56
C ILE A 154 9.73 -2.81 2.73
N PHE A 155 9.52 -4.12 2.74
CA PHE A 155 8.84 -4.78 3.85
C PHE A 155 9.88 -5.45 4.76
N PRO A 156 10.04 -5.02 6.02
CA PRO A 156 11.08 -5.52 6.92
C PRO A 156 10.75 -6.88 7.53
N VAL A 157 10.41 -7.86 6.69
CA VAL A 157 10.07 -9.24 7.07
C VAL A 157 10.87 -10.25 6.28
N ARG A 158 10.95 -11.48 6.77
CA ARG A 158 11.49 -12.62 5.99
C ARG A 158 10.37 -13.23 5.16
N HIS A 159 10.47 -13.16 3.83
CA HIS A 159 9.51 -13.75 2.90
C HIS A 159 10.21 -14.23 1.62
N ASP A 160 9.64 -15.24 0.95
CA ASP A 160 10.28 -15.89 -0.22
C ASP A 160 10.31 -15.01 -1.47
N LEU A 161 9.30 -14.13 -1.66
CA LEU A 161 9.15 -13.28 -2.85
C LEU A 161 9.58 -11.84 -2.61
N TYR A 162 9.57 -11.38 -1.38
CA TYR A 162 9.86 -10.02 -0.98
C TYR A 162 10.45 -9.98 0.41
N GLY A 163 10.78 -8.81 0.87
CA GLY A 163 11.21 -8.60 2.23
C GLY A 163 12.70 -8.34 2.36
N MET A 164 12.99 -7.51 3.33
CA MET A 164 14.33 -7.12 3.74
C MET A 164 14.36 -7.03 5.27
N PRO A 165 14.48 -8.18 5.97
CA PRO A 165 14.31 -8.28 7.43
C PRO A 165 15.30 -7.43 8.23
N GLU A 166 16.43 -7.05 7.63
CA GLU A 166 17.44 -6.16 8.20
C GLU A 166 17.11 -4.66 8.04
N SER A 167 16.08 -4.31 7.27
CA SER A 167 15.67 -2.91 7.10
C SER A 167 15.01 -2.36 8.38
N ASP A 168 15.10 -1.03 8.52
CA ASP A 168 14.36 -0.34 9.57
C ASP A 168 12.87 -0.60 9.44
N ARG A 169 12.19 -0.65 10.60
CA ARG A 169 10.75 -0.94 10.70
C ARG A 169 9.86 0.31 10.58
N PHE A 170 10.46 1.47 10.72
CA PHE A 170 9.78 2.77 10.81
C PHE A 170 10.25 3.70 9.70
N PRO A 171 9.57 4.83 9.48
CA PRO A 171 9.99 5.79 8.48
C PRO A 171 11.46 6.19 8.64
N HIS A 172 12.22 6.08 7.56
CA HIS A 172 13.65 6.40 7.56
C HIS A 172 14.10 6.87 6.18
N TRP A 173 15.15 7.69 6.15
CA TRP A 173 15.73 8.16 4.90
C TRP A 173 16.65 7.12 4.27
N ARG A 174 16.49 6.94 2.97
CA ARG A 174 17.41 6.25 2.08
C ARG A 174 17.79 7.19 0.95
N ASN A 175 18.99 7.74 1.02
CA ASN A 175 19.40 8.87 0.19
C ASN A 175 18.38 10.02 0.34
N ARG A 176 17.73 10.45 -0.74
CA ARG A 176 16.71 11.52 -0.72
C ARG A 176 15.27 11.00 -0.78
N ILE A 177 15.07 9.70 -0.65
CA ILE A 177 13.74 9.09 -0.54
C ILE A 177 13.45 8.73 0.91
N LEU A 178 12.29 9.10 1.38
CA LEU A 178 11.77 8.67 2.67
C LEU A 178 11.06 7.33 2.48
N GLU A 179 11.65 6.25 2.99
CA GLU A 179 11.01 4.93 3.04
C GLU A 179 10.04 4.87 4.21
N PHE A 180 8.79 4.48 3.95
CA PHE A 180 7.79 4.22 4.99
C PHE A 180 7.31 2.77 4.91
N PRO A 181 7.93 1.86 5.68
CA PRO A 181 7.63 0.43 5.61
C PRO A 181 6.24 0.08 6.12
N PRO A 182 5.61 -1.00 5.63
CA PRO A 182 4.43 -1.59 6.25
C PRO A 182 4.70 -2.02 7.69
N THR A 183 3.69 -1.88 8.54
CA THR A 183 3.82 -2.13 9.99
C THR A 183 4.17 -3.57 10.30
N THR A 184 5.20 -3.72 11.10
CA THR A 184 5.63 -4.98 11.70
C THR A 184 5.74 -4.86 13.21
N ILE A 185 5.66 -5.99 13.90
CA ILE A 185 6.09 -6.10 15.31
C ILE A 185 7.35 -6.97 15.38
N ARG A 186 8.25 -6.61 16.28
CA ARG A 186 9.47 -7.39 16.54
C ARG A 186 9.24 -8.34 17.70
N ARG A 187 9.56 -9.62 17.50
CA ARG A 187 9.54 -10.64 18.57
C ARG A 187 10.71 -11.61 18.36
N ALA A 188 11.50 -11.82 19.40
CA ALA A 188 12.65 -12.71 19.35
C ALA A 188 13.54 -12.50 18.11
N ASN A 189 13.96 -11.26 17.84
CA ASN A 189 14.79 -10.84 16.70
C ASN A 189 14.19 -11.07 15.30
N ASN A 190 12.91 -11.41 15.19
CA ASN A 190 12.20 -11.50 13.93
C ASN A 190 11.09 -10.44 13.85
N ASN A 191 10.88 -9.92 12.65
CA ASN A 191 9.78 -9.01 12.37
C ASN A 191 8.61 -9.79 11.75
N PHE A 192 7.40 -9.49 12.19
CA PHE A 192 6.16 -10.12 11.72
C PHE A 192 5.22 -9.03 11.19
N GLY A 193 4.72 -9.21 9.96
CA GLY A 193 3.69 -8.35 9.38
C GLY A 193 2.37 -8.51 10.12
N VAL A 194 1.68 -7.39 10.41
CA VAL A 194 0.47 -7.41 11.26
C VAL A 194 -0.66 -6.50 10.76
N ALA A 195 -0.39 -5.61 9.83
CA ALA A 195 -1.31 -4.50 9.56
C ALA A 195 -1.48 -4.23 8.05
N GLY A 196 -1.66 -5.26 7.24
CA GLY A 196 -1.95 -5.02 5.84
C GLY A 196 -2.15 -6.27 5.02
N GLY A 197 -2.88 -6.16 3.93
CA GLY A 197 -3.17 -7.21 2.98
C GLY A 197 -3.59 -8.52 3.63
N GLY A 198 -2.94 -9.61 3.26
CA GLY A 198 -3.22 -10.92 3.81
C GLY A 198 -3.10 -11.02 5.33
N TYR A 199 -2.21 -10.27 5.98
CA TYR A 199 -2.08 -10.26 7.44
C TYR A 199 -3.33 -9.67 8.11
N LEU A 200 -3.81 -8.52 7.64
CA LEU A 200 -5.03 -7.91 8.16
C LEU A 200 -6.24 -8.83 7.97
N ARG A 201 -6.32 -9.50 6.84
CA ARG A 201 -7.42 -10.38 6.52
C ARG A 201 -7.39 -11.68 7.31
N LEU A 202 -6.23 -12.34 7.43
CA LEU A 202 -6.10 -13.66 8.07
C LEU A 202 -6.05 -13.59 9.60
N LEU A 203 -5.40 -12.57 10.17
CA LEU A 203 -5.28 -12.43 11.62
C LEU A 203 -6.61 -11.98 12.24
N PRO A 204 -6.96 -12.45 13.45
CA PRO A 204 -8.03 -11.84 14.24
C PRO A 204 -7.77 -10.34 14.44
N TYR A 205 -8.81 -9.52 14.33
CA TYR A 205 -8.69 -8.06 14.45
C TYR A 205 -8.00 -7.61 15.76
N GLY A 206 -8.25 -8.30 16.85
CA GLY A 206 -7.62 -8.01 18.15
C GLY A 206 -6.08 -8.04 18.10
N ILE A 207 -5.48 -8.88 17.26
CA ILE A 207 -4.02 -8.94 17.06
C ILE A 207 -3.52 -7.68 16.33
N THR A 208 -4.18 -7.30 15.25
CA THR A 208 -3.83 -6.07 14.51
C THR A 208 -3.99 -4.84 15.40
N ARG A 209 -5.09 -4.75 16.14
CA ARG A 209 -5.35 -3.66 17.08
C ARG A 209 -4.27 -3.56 18.17
N TRP A 210 -3.91 -4.68 18.76
CA TRP A 210 -2.83 -4.74 19.75
C TRP A 210 -1.50 -4.31 19.15
N ALA A 211 -1.17 -4.79 17.95
CA ALA A 211 0.07 -4.49 17.28
C ALA A 211 0.22 -3.00 16.95
N ILE A 212 -0.84 -2.36 16.45
CA ILE A 212 -0.82 -0.92 16.17
C ILE A 212 -0.66 -0.12 17.47
N ARG A 213 -1.35 -0.52 18.56
CA ARG A 213 -1.14 0.11 19.87
C ARG A 213 0.28 -0.05 20.37
N GLN A 214 0.86 -1.24 20.25
CA GLN A 214 2.26 -1.48 20.60
C GLN A 214 3.21 -0.51 19.85
N VAL A 215 2.99 -0.33 18.55
CA VAL A 215 3.79 0.59 17.74
C VAL A 215 3.56 2.05 18.14
N ASN A 216 2.31 2.46 18.35
CA ASN A 216 1.97 3.85 18.66
C ASN A 216 2.32 4.26 20.10
N GLU A 217 2.04 3.39 21.09
CA GLU A 217 2.07 3.75 22.50
C GLU A 217 3.40 3.38 23.19
N VAL A 218 4.09 2.34 22.68
CA VAL A 218 5.33 1.83 23.27
C VAL A 218 6.55 2.17 22.43
N GLU A 219 6.43 2.04 21.11
CA GLU A 219 7.54 2.37 20.19
C GLU A 219 7.47 3.83 19.72
N GLU A 220 6.39 4.55 20.05
CA GLU A 220 6.15 5.97 19.74
C GLU A 220 6.31 6.28 18.24
N GLN A 221 5.87 5.35 17.38
CA GLN A 221 5.99 5.43 15.94
C GLN A 221 4.63 5.34 15.24
N PRO A 222 4.46 5.97 14.08
CA PRO A 222 3.27 5.79 13.26
C PRO A 222 3.25 4.40 12.61
N ALA A 223 2.06 3.83 12.53
CA ALA A 223 1.82 2.61 11.79
C ALA A 223 1.48 2.90 10.32
N MET A 224 1.85 2.00 9.40
CA MET A 224 1.40 1.94 8.01
C MET A 224 0.48 0.74 7.86
N VAL A 225 -0.79 1.01 7.55
CA VAL A 225 -1.79 -0.03 7.23
C VAL A 225 -2.11 0.02 5.75
N TYR A 226 -2.22 -1.15 5.10
CA TYR A 226 -2.60 -1.22 3.70
C TYR A 226 -3.58 -2.36 3.44
N PHE A 227 -4.38 -2.21 2.39
CA PHE A 227 -5.24 -3.26 1.85
C PHE A 227 -5.57 -2.97 0.38
N HIS A 228 -6.22 -3.94 -0.27
CA HIS A 228 -6.58 -3.86 -1.68
C HIS A 228 -8.10 -3.78 -1.85
N PRO A 229 -8.63 -3.12 -2.89
CA PRO A 229 -10.07 -3.05 -3.15
C PRO A 229 -10.74 -4.41 -3.25
N TRP A 230 -10.10 -5.38 -3.88
CA TRP A 230 -10.62 -6.73 -4.04
C TRP A 230 -10.75 -7.51 -2.71
N GLU A 231 -10.08 -7.10 -1.65
CA GLU A 231 -10.21 -7.74 -0.33
C GLU A 231 -11.57 -7.45 0.34
N LEU A 232 -12.29 -6.41 -0.13
CA LEU A 232 -13.65 -6.08 0.34
C LEU A 232 -14.74 -6.70 -0.54
N ASP A 233 -14.40 -7.55 -1.52
CA ASP A 233 -15.34 -8.15 -2.46
C ASP A 233 -15.38 -9.68 -2.34
N PRO A 234 -16.21 -10.22 -1.44
CA PRO A 234 -16.38 -11.67 -1.30
C PRO A 234 -17.02 -12.33 -2.55
N GLU A 235 -17.73 -11.54 -3.37
CA GLU A 235 -18.40 -12.00 -4.58
C GLU A 235 -17.52 -11.96 -5.84
N GLN A 236 -16.23 -11.64 -5.70
CA GLN A 236 -15.31 -11.59 -6.83
C GLN A 236 -15.23 -12.94 -7.56
N PRO A 237 -15.04 -12.95 -8.90
CA PRO A 237 -14.88 -14.18 -9.66
C PRO A 237 -13.74 -15.06 -9.14
N ARG A 238 -13.93 -16.38 -9.20
CA ARG A 238 -12.94 -17.34 -8.71
C ARG A 238 -11.99 -17.74 -9.83
N ILE A 239 -10.70 -17.45 -9.68
CA ILE A 239 -9.64 -17.85 -10.60
C ILE A 239 -9.15 -19.25 -10.26
N ALA A 240 -9.05 -20.13 -11.28
CA ALA A 240 -8.49 -21.46 -11.13
C ALA A 240 -6.97 -21.38 -10.89
N ALA A 241 -6.54 -21.69 -9.68
CA ALA A 241 -5.16 -21.60 -9.24
C ALA A 241 -4.84 -22.68 -8.18
N PRO A 242 -3.56 -22.93 -7.85
CA PRO A 242 -3.17 -23.86 -6.80
C PRO A 242 -3.86 -23.57 -5.47
N PHE A 243 -4.13 -24.60 -4.67
CA PHE A 243 -4.87 -24.48 -3.41
C PHE A 243 -4.29 -23.40 -2.48
N ARG A 244 -2.96 -23.33 -2.34
CA ARG A 244 -2.29 -22.32 -1.47
C ARG A 244 -2.59 -20.89 -1.93
N SER A 245 -2.55 -20.61 -3.24
CA SER A 245 -2.87 -19.30 -3.80
C SER A 245 -4.34 -18.94 -3.55
N ARG A 246 -5.24 -19.90 -3.82
CA ARG A 246 -6.68 -19.71 -3.58
C ARG A 246 -6.99 -19.49 -2.10
N PHE A 247 -6.38 -20.28 -1.20
CA PHE A 247 -6.55 -20.10 0.24
C PHE A 247 -6.09 -18.70 0.69
N ARG A 248 -4.89 -18.30 0.31
CA ARG A 248 -4.36 -16.97 0.66
C ARG A 248 -5.24 -15.83 0.12
N HIS A 249 -5.79 -15.98 -1.06
CA HIS A 249 -6.55 -14.91 -1.73
C HIS A 249 -8.00 -14.82 -1.22
N TYR A 250 -8.70 -15.95 -1.05
CA TYR A 250 -10.13 -15.94 -0.80
C TYR A 250 -10.56 -16.11 0.65
N THR A 251 -9.63 -16.39 1.57
CA THR A 251 -9.97 -16.59 2.98
C THR A 251 -10.33 -15.26 3.66
N ASN A 252 -11.42 -15.26 4.43
CA ASN A 252 -11.91 -14.16 5.27
C ASN A 252 -12.24 -12.84 4.52
N LEU A 253 -12.63 -12.89 3.26
CA LEU A 253 -13.08 -11.71 2.52
C LEU A 253 -14.35 -11.10 3.15
N ASP A 254 -15.31 -11.92 3.57
CA ASP A 254 -16.58 -11.47 4.16
C ASP A 254 -16.39 -10.58 5.42
N GLY A 255 -15.32 -10.83 6.16
CA GLY A 255 -15.03 -10.07 7.39
C GLY A 255 -14.19 -8.82 7.20
N MET A 256 -13.67 -8.57 5.98
CA MET A 256 -12.66 -7.54 5.77
C MET A 256 -13.20 -6.12 5.91
N GLN A 257 -14.39 -5.85 5.36
CA GLN A 257 -15.03 -4.54 5.51
C GLN A 257 -15.17 -4.16 6.99
N ARG A 258 -15.72 -5.06 7.81
CA ARG A 258 -15.86 -4.82 9.27
C ARG A 258 -14.53 -4.55 9.95
N LYS A 259 -13.45 -5.22 9.55
CA LYS A 259 -12.11 -4.96 10.11
C LYS A 259 -11.60 -3.57 9.76
N VAL A 260 -11.82 -3.11 8.52
CA VAL A 260 -11.47 -1.75 8.10
C VAL A 260 -12.27 -0.73 8.91
N GLU A 261 -13.58 -0.90 9.06
CA GLU A 261 -14.43 -0.01 9.86
C GLU A 261 -13.98 0.04 11.33
N CYS A 262 -13.63 -1.11 11.92
CA CYS A 262 -13.07 -1.16 13.28
C CYS A 262 -11.73 -0.42 13.39
N LEU A 263 -10.84 -0.55 12.39
CA LEU A 263 -9.57 0.17 12.36
C LEU A 263 -9.76 1.68 12.36
N LEU A 264 -10.67 2.18 11.51
CA LEU A 264 -10.97 3.61 11.40
C LEU A 264 -11.62 4.16 12.68
N SER A 265 -12.37 3.35 13.40
CA SER A 265 -12.94 3.71 14.71
C SER A 265 -11.90 3.73 15.84
N ASP A 266 -10.96 2.79 15.84
CA ASP A 266 -9.99 2.62 16.93
C ASP A 266 -8.78 3.56 16.81
N PHE A 267 -8.38 3.97 15.59
CA PHE A 267 -7.16 4.74 15.34
C PHE A 267 -7.42 5.94 14.42
N ARG A 268 -6.53 6.94 14.49
CA ARG A 268 -6.50 8.05 13.53
C ARG A 268 -5.61 7.69 12.36
N PHE A 269 -6.12 7.96 11.16
CA PHE A 269 -5.40 7.75 9.91
C PHE A 269 -5.37 9.00 9.06
N GLY A 270 -4.31 9.12 8.25
CA GLY A 270 -4.13 10.11 7.21
C GLY A 270 -3.42 9.51 6.01
N SER A 271 -3.16 10.32 4.99
CA SER A 271 -2.34 9.90 3.87
C SER A 271 -0.87 9.72 4.29
N VAL A 272 -0.12 9.00 3.46
CA VAL A 272 1.32 8.77 3.69
C VAL A 272 2.06 10.10 3.80
N SER A 273 1.83 11.03 2.86
CA SER A 273 2.47 12.35 2.90
C SER A 273 2.06 13.19 4.11
N GLU A 274 0.82 13.09 4.60
CA GLU A 274 0.40 13.79 5.82
C GLU A 274 1.20 13.30 7.03
N VAL A 275 1.34 11.99 7.19
CA VAL A 275 2.10 11.41 8.30
C VAL A 275 3.59 11.77 8.20
N CYS A 276 4.19 11.65 7.00
CA CYS A 276 5.59 12.00 6.78
C CYS A 276 5.89 13.47 7.10
N LYS A 277 4.98 14.39 6.76
CA LYS A 277 5.13 15.81 7.11
C LYS A 277 5.15 16.03 8.63
N CYS A 278 4.30 15.33 9.38
CA CYS A 278 4.31 15.41 10.84
C CYS A 278 5.65 14.95 11.44
N LEU A 279 6.28 13.93 10.86
CA LEU A 279 7.57 13.41 11.32
C LEU A 279 8.71 14.41 11.04
N THR A 280 8.75 15.00 9.85
CA THR A 280 9.81 15.95 9.46
C THR A 280 9.72 17.29 10.18
N THR A 281 8.56 17.65 10.74
CA THR A 281 8.40 18.85 11.58
C THR A 281 8.87 18.64 13.03
N ILE A 282 8.98 17.39 13.47
CA ILE A 282 9.40 17.05 14.85
C ILE A 282 10.93 16.92 14.95
N ASP A 283 11.59 16.48 13.88
CA ASP A 283 13.07 16.40 13.79
C ASP A 283 13.56 17.10 12.51
N PRO A 284 13.86 18.41 12.55
CA PRO A 284 14.66 19.03 11.51
C PRO A 284 16.12 18.59 11.71
N VAL A 285 16.45 17.36 11.32
CA VAL A 285 17.85 16.96 11.16
C VAL A 285 18.39 17.79 9.99
N THR A 286 19.16 18.80 10.34
CA THR A 286 20.01 19.57 9.43
C THR A 286 20.94 18.61 8.71
N HIS A 287 20.70 18.42 7.42
CA HIS A 287 21.66 17.84 6.49
C HIS A 287 22.26 18.91 5.61
#